data_9134c111fd153285c7bb406a96444a84
#
_entry.id   9134c111fd153285c7bb406a96444a84
#
_cell.length_a   1.000
_cell.length_b   1.000
_cell.length_c   1.000
_cell.angle_alpha   90.00
_cell.angle_beta   90.00
_cell.angle_gamma   90.00
#
_symmetry.space_group_name_H-M   'P 1'
#
loop_
_entity.id
_entity.type
_entity.pdbx_description
1 polymer ?
#
loop_
_entity_poly.entity_id
_entity_poly.type
_entity_poly.pdbx_seq_one_letter_code
_entity_poly.pdbx_strand_id
1 'polypeptide(L)'
;MRTIAIVNQKGGSGKTTTAINLAAAFAEGGERVLLVDMDPQGHCAAGLGVPEARIEFGLAQALLCEPPGGSDPAGWLWEISGGLRLAPCTVALAGLESARGGLAVLADRDRRLARYLERVAPAFDRCVVDCPPTIGYLTFNALCACDEVLVPVETGYFALRGAERQLATIGALVERLGRPLPVRVLPTLHRDASQLSHDILGAIGRKFAANIAPAPVRDHEVLREAASFGQSVVSFAPGSAAHQDFQALAQWVASTDAPVSGDSRAPDHGADLPAVYVAEVGGDSFTSAEGHTVPRLAGPGRAAELAQRMRISGAPASGRETGAAEASA
;
A
#
# COMPACT_ATOMS: atom_id res chain seq x y z
N MET A 1 -8.41 -19.03 3.75
CA MET A 1 -8.28 -17.66 3.18
C MET A 1 -6.89 -17.52 2.60
N ARG A 2 -6.75 -17.12 1.34
CA ARG A 2 -5.45 -16.83 0.71
C ARG A 2 -5.12 -15.35 0.81
N THR A 3 -3.89 -15.02 1.20
CA THR A 3 -3.47 -13.64 1.50
C THR A 3 -2.41 -13.15 0.51
N ILE A 4 -2.63 -12.00 -0.09
CA ILE A 4 -1.75 -11.36 -1.08
C ILE A 4 -1.28 -10.03 -0.51
N ALA A 5 0.04 -9.82 -0.39
CA ALA A 5 0.59 -8.52 0.03
C ALA A 5 1.02 -7.70 -1.20
N ILE A 6 0.54 -6.46 -1.28
CA ILE A 6 0.93 -5.51 -2.33
C ILE A 6 2.08 -4.65 -1.78
N VAL A 7 3.30 -4.90 -2.25
CA VAL A 7 4.51 -4.30 -1.66
C VAL A 7 5.30 -3.53 -2.70
N ASN A 8 5.59 -2.27 -2.43
CA ASN A 8 6.56 -1.47 -3.20
C ASN A 8 7.03 -0.26 -2.38
N GLN A 9 8.36 -0.05 -2.29
CA GLN A 9 8.95 1.12 -1.61
C GLN A 9 8.76 2.43 -2.37
N LYS A 10 8.54 2.36 -3.70
CA LYS A 10 8.32 3.55 -4.51
C LYS A 10 6.92 4.11 -4.26
N GLY A 11 6.84 5.37 -3.82
CA GLY A 11 5.58 6.11 -3.81
C GLY A 11 5.02 6.26 -5.23
N GLY A 12 3.69 6.20 -5.38
CA GLY A 12 3.03 6.38 -6.68
C GLY A 12 3.16 5.21 -7.65
N SER A 13 3.60 4.04 -7.22
CA SER A 13 3.68 2.84 -8.08
C SER A 13 2.32 2.13 -8.30
N GLY A 14 1.24 2.65 -7.73
CA GLY A 14 -0.10 2.06 -7.84
C GLY A 14 -0.41 0.98 -6.81
N LYS A 15 0.26 0.91 -5.66
CA LYS A 15 -0.02 -0.07 -4.59
C LYS A 15 -1.49 -0.04 -4.17
N THR A 16 -1.92 1.06 -3.58
CA THR A 16 -3.29 1.22 -3.07
C THR A 16 -4.34 1.07 -4.17
N THR A 17 -4.08 1.65 -5.36
CA THR A 17 -4.96 1.47 -6.52
C THR A 17 -5.09 0.01 -6.89
N THR A 18 -3.97 -0.73 -6.88
CA THR A 18 -3.97 -2.18 -7.15
C THR A 18 -4.71 -2.93 -6.05
N ALA A 19 -4.45 -2.63 -4.78
CA ALA A 19 -5.08 -3.32 -3.65
C ALA A 19 -6.61 -3.16 -3.66
N ILE A 20 -7.11 -1.92 -3.82
CA ILE A 20 -8.54 -1.63 -3.87
C ILE A 20 -9.22 -2.37 -5.03
N ASN A 21 -8.68 -2.21 -6.25
CA ASN A 21 -9.36 -2.69 -7.44
C ASN A 21 -9.21 -4.20 -7.65
N LEU A 22 -8.09 -4.80 -7.22
CA LEU A 22 -7.92 -6.25 -7.21
C LEU A 22 -8.88 -6.91 -6.21
N ALA A 23 -9.00 -6.34 -4.99
CA ALA A 23 -9.96 -6.82 -3.99
C ALA A 23 -11.41 -6.73 -4.49
N ALA A 24 -11.77 -5.62 -5.15
CA ALA A 24 -13.07 -5.44 -5.74
C ALA A 24 -13.35 -6.42 -6.89
N ALA A 25 -12.35 -6.71 -7.74
CA ALA A 25 -12.48 -7.68 -8.83
C ALA A 25 -12.67 -9.11 -8.33
N PHE A 26 -12.00 -9.52 -7.24
CA PHE A 26 -12.26 -10.80 -6.60
C PHE A 26 -13.67 -10.89 -6.02
N ALA A 27 -14.13 -9.82 -5.37
CA ALA A 27 -15.48 -9.76 -4.81
C ALA A 27 -16.57 -9.82 -5.91
N GLU A 28 -16.36 -9.14 -7.04
CA GLU A 28 -17.21 -9.26 -8.22
C GLU A 28 -17.25 -10.70 -8.75
N GLY A 29 -16.13 -11.43 -8.68
CA GLY A 29 -16.05 -12.86 -9.00
C GLY A 29 -16.76 -13.78 -8.01
N GLY A 30 -17.39 -13.24 -6.97
CA GLY A 30 -18.17 -13.99 -5.97
C GLY A 30 -17.38 -14.43 -4.75
N GLU A 31 -16.11 -14.05 -4.59
CA GLU A 31 -15.31 -14.35 -3.42
C GLU A 31 -15.66 -13.40 -2.25
N ARG A 32 -15.54 -13.91 -1.01
CA ARG A 32 -15.58 -13.08 0.21
C ARG A 32 -14.18 -12.52 0.44
N VAL A 33 -14.01 -11.23 0.30
CA VAL A 33 -12.70 -10.57 0.26
C VAL A 33 -12.51 -9.63 1.43
N LEU A 34 -11.36 -9.73 2.10
CA LEU A 34 -10.88 -8.78 3.08
C LEU A 34 -9.79 -7.92 2.45
N LEU A 35 -9.98 -6.60 2.42
CA LEU A 35 -8.93 -5.63 2.13
C LEU A 35 -8.37 -5.11 3.46
N VAL A 36 -7.05 -5.19 3.64
CA VAL A 36 -6.36 -4.72 4.85
C VAL A 36 -5.47 -3.53 4.49
N ASP A 37 -5.71 -2.38 5.11
CA ASP A 37 -4.91 -1.18 4.93
C ASP A 37 -3.79 -1.11 5.97
N MET A 38 -2.58 -1.52 5.58
CA MET A 38 -1.36 -1.46 6.42
C MET A 38 -0.56 -0.17 6.20
N ASP A 39 -0.99 0.73 5.30
CA ASP A 39 -0.33 2.03 5.13
C ASP A 39 -0.89 3.04 6.14
N PRO A 40 -0.06 3.63 7.04
CA PRO A 40 -0.52 4.65 7.97
C PRO A 40 -1.15 5.89 7.33
N GLN A 41 -1.04 6.05 6.01
CA GLN A 41 -1.70 7.14 5.28
C GLN A 41 -3.21 6.91 5.06
N GLY A 42 -3.73 5.69 5.28
CA GLY A 42 -5.16 5.39 5.23
C GLY A 42 -5.81 5.54 3.85
N HIS A 43 -5.05 5.36 2.79
CA HIS A 43 -5.52 5.64 1.44
C HIS A 43 -6.60 4.67 0.94
N CYS A 44 -6.70 3.44 1.48
CA CYS A 44 -7.79 2.53 1.12
C CYS A 44 -9.13 3.04 1.62
N ALA A 45 -9.20 3.55 2.85
CA ALA A 45 -10.42 4.13 3.40
C ALA A 45 -10.87 5.36 2.59
N ALA A 46 -9.94 6.27 2.29
CA ALA A 46 -10.22 7.47 1.48
C ALA A 46 -10.70 7.09 0.08
N GLY A 47 -9.99 6.17 -0.60
CA GLY A 47 -10.30 5.73 -1.96
C GLY A 47 -11.61 4.92 -2.08
N LEU A 48 -12.16 4.44 -0.96
CA LEU A 48 -13.43 3.70 -0.87
C LEU A 48 -14.55 4.49 -0.16
N GLY A 49 -14.34 5.78 0.06
CA GLY A 49 -15.36 6.68 0.63
C GLY A 49 -15.69 6.39 2.10
N VAL A 50 -14.82 5.70 2.83
CA VAL A 50 -15.00 5.45 4.27
C VAL A 50 -14.57 6.69 5.05
N PRO A 51 -15.49 7.34 5.79
CA PRO A 51 -15.18 8.55 6.54
C PRO A 51 -14.24 8.23 7.70
N GLU A 52 -13.02 8.77 7.70
CA GLU A 52 -12.02 8.54 8.76
C GLU A 52 -12.58 8.86 10.17
N ALA A 53 -13.35 9.94 10.30
CA ALA A 53 -13.96 10.36 11.56
C ALA A 53 -14.95 9.34 12.16
N ARG A 54 -15.40 8.35 11.39
CA ARG A 54 -16.31 7.29 11.81
C ARG A 54 -15.60 5.97 12.13
N ILE A 55 -14.28 5.91 11.95
CA ILE A 55 -13.49 4.71 12.25
C ILE A 55 -13.15 4.75 13.75
N GLU A 56 -14.00 4.12 14.56
CA GLU A 56 -13.80 4.03 16.01
C GLU A 56 -12.74 2.97 16.37
N PHE A 57 -12.70 1.90 15.61
CA PHE A 57 -11.74 0.80 15.77
C PHE A 57 -11.07 0.53 14.44
N GLY A 58 -9.75 0.52 14.43
CA GLY A 58 -8.97 0.30 13.22
C GLY A 58 -7.94 -0.82 13.37
N LEU A 59 -7.18 -1.04 12.31
CA LEU A 59 -6.19 -2.11 12.26
C LEU A 59 -5.14 -2.03 13.37
N ALA A 60 -4.75 -0.81 13.81
CA ALA A 60 -3.79 -0.64 14.90
C ALA A 60 -4.25 -1.33 16.19
N GLN A 61 -5.52 -1.16 16.55
CA GLN A 61 -6.11 -1.81 17.73
C GLN A 61 -6.19 -3.34 17.52
N ALA A 62 -6.57 -3.79 16.33
CA ALA A 62 -6.64 -5.21 16.01
C ALA A 62 -5.28 -5.93 16.10
N LEU A 63 -4.19 -5.22 15.81
CA LEU A 63 -2.82 -5.75 15.92
C LEU A 63 -2.29 -5.76 17.36
N LEU A 64 -2.74 -4.83 18.22
CA LEU A 64 -2.27 -4.72 19.60
C LEU A 64 -3.10 -5.50 20.60
N CYS A 65 -4.40 -5.53 20.40
CA CYS A 65 -5.35 -6.06 21.36
C CYS A 65 -6.14 -7.21 20.77
N GLU A 66 -6.52 -8.17 21.59
CA GLU A 66 -7.63 -9.04 21.25
C GLU A 66 -8.93 -8.22 21.34
N PRO A 67 -9.90 -8.43 20.41
CA PRO A 67 -11.19 -7.78 20.51
C PRO A 67 -11.80 -8.03 21.89
N PRO A 68 -12.46 -7.06 22.53
CA PRO A 68 -13.01 -7.22 23.85
C PRO A 68 -13.95 -8.43 23.95
N GLY A 69 -13.68 -9.32 24.91
CA GLY A 69 -14.58 -10.30 25.46
C GLY A 69 -15.46 -11.09 24.48
N GLY A 70 -14.90 -11.81 23.51
CA GLY A 70 -15.65 -12.75 22.67
C GLY A 70 -16.49 -12.11 21.56
N SER A 71 -16.28 -10.84 21.25
CA SER A 71 -16.89 -10.18 20.08
C SER A 71 -16.36 -10.79 18.79
N ASP A 72 -17.20 -10.81 17.75
CA ASP A 72 -16.80 -11.22 16.40
C ASP A 72 -15.56 -10.46 15.94
N PRO A 73 -14.43 -11.13 15.65
CA PRO A 73 -13.20 -10.48 15.18
C PRO A 73 -13.37 -9.70 13.89
N ALA A 74 -14.43 -9.96 13.13
CA ALA A 74 -14.79 -9.27 11.90
C ALA A 74 -15.84 -8.15 12.12
N GLY A 75 -16.36 -7.99 13.33
CA GLY A 75 -17.49 -7.10 13.62
C GLY A 75 -17.18 -5.59 13.46
N TRP A 76 -15.91 -5.21 13.44
CA TRP A 76 -15.47 -3.82 13.24
C TRP A 76 -15.07 -3.50 11.78
N LEU A 77 -15.09 -4.50 10.90
CA LEU A 77 -14.75 -4.32 9.49
C LEU A 77 -15.84 -3.51 8.77
N TRP A 78 -15.40 -2.62 7.90
CA TRP A 78 -16.32 -1.86 7.05
C TRP A 78 -16.77 -2.68 5.86
N GLU A 79 -18.06 -2.77 5.66
CA GLU A 79 -18.64 -3.34 4.45
C GLU A 79 -18.59 -2.30 3.33
N ILE A 80 -17.87 -2.62 2.25
CA ILE A 80 -17.69 -1.75 1.09
C ILE A 80 -18.71 -2.10 0.00
N SER A 81 -18.86 -3.38 -0.27
CA SER A 81 -19.84 -3.94 -1.21
C SER A 81 -20.16 -5.37 -0.82
N GLY A 82 -21.15 -5.97 -1.47
CA GLY A 82 -21.47 -7.37 -1.26
C GLY A 82 -20.26 -8.25 -1.58
N GLY A 83 -19.61 -8.79 -0.55
CA GLY A 83 -18.41 -9.61 -0.67
C GLY A 83 -17.07 -8.92 -0.36
N LEU A 84 -17.01 -7.58 -0.30
CA LEU A 84 -15.77 -6.84 0.05
C LEU A 84 -15.91 -6.12 1.38
N ARG A 85 -15.00 -6.44 2.32
CA ARG A 85 -14.86 -5.72 3.58
C ARG A 85 -13.47 -5.13 3.72
N LEU A 86 -13.39 -3.97 4.39
CA LEU A 86 -12.15 -3.24 4.67
C LEU A 86 -11.81 -3.31 6.17
N ALA A 87 -10.58 -3.69 6.48
CA ALA A 87 -9.93 -3.41 7.75
C ALA A 87 -9.20 -2.07 7.63
N PRO A 88 -9.81 -0.95 8.09
CA PRO A 88 -9.28 0.37 7.81
C PRO A 88 -8.08 0.69 8.69
N CYS A 89 -7.16 1.47 8.14
CA CYS A 89 -6.10 2.14 8.88
C CYS A 89 -6.65 3.36 9.64
N THR A 90 -5.98 3.70 10.74
CA THR A 90 -6.09 4.99 11.42
C THR A 90 -4.70 5.55 11.68
N VAL A 91 -4.60 6.83 12.02
CA VAL A 91 -3.31 7.49 12.38
C VAL A 91 -2.56 6.75 13.50
N ALA A 92 -3.27 5.98 14.33
CA ALA A 92 -2.67 5.15 15.38
C ALA A 92 -1.69 4.09 14.82
N LEU A 93 -1.88 3.66 13.56
CA LEU A 93 -1.02 2.65 12.95
C LEU A 93 0.44 3.15 12.80
N ALA A 94 0.65 4.45 12.55
CA ALA A 94 1.99 5.05 12.51
C ALA A 94 2.76 4.87 13.83
N GLY A 95 2.06 4.91 14.96
CA GLY A 95 2.66 4.71 16.28
C GLY A 95 3.21 3.30 16.49
N LEU A 96 2.73 2.31 15.74
CA LEU A 96 3.19 0.93 15.84
C LEU A 96 4.61 0.70 15.30
N GLU A 97 5.12 1.58 14.44
CA GLU A 97 6.49 1.53 13.92
C GLU A 97 7.50 2.26 14.82
N SER A 98 7.07 2.80 15.96
CA SER A 98 7.98 3.46 16.90
C SER A 98 9.05 2.50 17.44
N ALA A 99 10.32 2.92 17.39
CA ALA A 99 11.45 2.12 17.86
C ALA A 99 11.43 1.83 19.37
N ARG A 100 10.69 2.62 20.16
CA ARG A 100 10.61 2.53 21.63
C ARG A 100 9.23 2.15 22.15
N GLY A 101 8.35 1.70 21.27
CA GLY A 101 6.96 1.36 21.62
C GLY A 101 6.29 0.59 20.51
N GLY A 102 4.96 0.53 20.51
CA GLY A 102 4.18 -0.15 19.50
C GLY A 102 4.54 -1.63 19.33
N LEU A 103 4.82 -2.05 18.09
CA LEU A 103 5.20 -3.44 17.82
C LEU A 103 6.59 -3.80 18.35
N ALA A 104 7.54 -2.86 18.39
CA ALA A 104 8.93 -3.13 18.74
C ALA A 104 9.12 -3.81 20.10
N VAL A 105 8.22 -3.54 21.06
CA VAL A 105 8.30 -4.08 22.43
C VAL A 105 7.59 -5.41 22.62
N LEU A 106 6.92 -5.93 21.58
CA LEU A 106 6.17 -7.18 21.65
C LEU A 106 7.04 -8.36 21.22
N ALA A 107 6.98 -9.47 21.95
CA ALA A 107 7.73 -10.68 21.62
C ALA A 107 7.32 -11.28 20.27
N ASP A 108 6.05 -11.11 19.88
CA ASP A 108 5.44 -11.62 18.64
C ASP A 108 5.15 -10.52 17.63
N ARG A 109 5.94 -9.43 17.67
CA ARG A 109 5.80 -8.19 16.89
C ARG A 109 5.62 -8.35 15.38
N ASP A 110 6.18 -9.40 14.82
CA ASP A 110 6.17 -9.74 13.38
C ASP A 110 5.02 -10.67 12.97
N ARG A 111 4.27 -11.22 13.93
CA ARG A 111 3.17 -12.16 13.69
C ARG A 111 1.78 -11.61 14.02
N ARG A 112 1.68 -10.34 14.36
CA ARG A 112 0.43 -9.74 14.80
C ARG A 112 -0.65 -9.76 13.72
N LEU A 113 -0.29 -9.43 12.48
CA LEU A 113 -1.22 -9.51 11.37
C LEU A 113 -1.61 -10.97 11.08
N ALA A 114 -0.66 -11.89 11.07
CA ALA A 114 -0.96 -13.31 10.84
C ALA A 114 -1.97 -13.84 11.86
N ARG A 115 -1.76 -13.57 13.16
CA ARG A 115 -2.72 -13.96 14.22
C ARG A 115 -4.10 -13.33 14.06
N TYR A 116 -4.15 -12.07 13.64
CA TYR A 116 -5.44 -11.44 13.35
C TYR A 116 -6.12 -12.11 12.17
N LEU A 117 -5.39 -12.33 11.07
CA LEU A 117 -5.94 -12.97 9.87
C LEU A 117 -6.39 -14.41 10.13
N GLU A 118 -5.68 -15.19 10.96
CA GLU A 118 -6.09 -16.54 11.37
C GLU A 118 -7.50 -16.54 12.02
N ARG A 119 -7.81 -15.53 12.82
CA ARG A 119 -9.12 -15.41 13.51
C ARG A 119 -10.27 -15.07 12.56
N VAL A 120 -10.00 -14.23 11.56
CA VAL A 120 -11.05 -13.81 10.61
C VAL A 120 -11.13 -14.70 9.37
N ALA A 121 -10.15 -15.56 9.15
CA ALA A 121 -10.04 -16.45 7.99
C ALA A 121 -11.32 -17.25 7.65
N PRO A 122 -12.12 -17.75 8.61
CA PRO A 122 -13.35 -18.47 8.27
C PRO A 122 -14.41 -17.64 7.56
N ALA A 123 -14.35 -16.30 7.69
CA ALA A 123 -15.31 -15.39 7.07
C ALA A 123 -14.94 -15.00 5.63
N PHE A 124 -13.70 -15.27 5.18
CA PHE A 124 -13.18 -14.78 3.90
C PHE A 124 -12.50 -15.89 3.10
N ASP A 125 -12.58 -15.78 1.79
CA ASP A 125 -11.90 -16.68 0.85
C ASP A 125 -10.53 -16.09 0.47
N ARG A 126 -10.43 -14.75 0.40
CA ARG A 126 -9.23 -14.03 0.01
C ARG A 126 -8.97 -12.80 0.89
N CYS A 127 -7.68 -12.46 1.03
CA CYS A 127 -7.24 -11.23 1.68
C CYS A 127 -6.23 -10.49 0.78
N VAL A 128 -6.41 -9.20 0.61
CA VAL A 128 -5.45 -8.29 -0.06
C VAL A 128 -4.94 -7.30 0.97
N VAL A 129 -3.61 -7.20 1.10
CA VAL A 129 -2.96 -6.31 2.08
C VAL A 129 -2.25 -5.18 1.33
N ASP A 130 -2.70 -3.94 1.50
CA ASP A 130 -2.00 -2.75 1.01
C ASP A 130 -0.88 -2.36 1.98
N CYS A 131 0.37 -2.35 1.52
CA CYS A 131 1.53 -2.12 2.37
C CYS A 131 2.06 -0.69 2.23
N PRO A 132 2.66 -0.12 3.31
CA PRO A 132 3.31 1.17 3.25
C PRO A 132 4.51 1.16 2.29
N PRO A 133 4.99 2.35 1.85
CA PRO A 133 6.19 2.46 1.02
C PRO A 133 7.50 2.27 1.79
N THR A 134 7.42 1.94 3.08
CA THR A 134 8.57 1.71 3.96
C THR A 134 8.76 0.23 4.23
N ILE A 135 10.01 -0.17 4.47
CA ILE A 135 10.31 -1.50 5.01
C ILE A 135 10.49 -1.37 6.51
N GLY A 136 9.40 -1.63 7.23
CA GLY A 136 9.34 -1.57 8.68
C GLY A 136 8.58 -2.77 9.25
N TYR A 137 8.16 -2.67 10.51
CA TYR A 137 7.40 -3.73 11.18
C TYR A 137 6.07 -4.03 10.48
N LEU A 138 5.41 -3.00 9.91
CA LEU A 138 4.13 -3.17 9.21
C LEU A 138 4.32 -4.01 7.94
N THR A 139 5.28 -3.66 7.08
CA THR A 139 5.58 -4.44 5.88
C THR A 139 6.03 -5.86 6.23
N PHE A 140 6.86 -6.03 7.28
CA PHE A 140 7.28 -7.35 7.70
C PHE A 140 6.12 -8.21 8.23
N ASN A 141 5.18 -7.62 8.98
CA ASN A 141 3.93 -8.30 9.35
C ASN A 141 3.12 -8.78 8.16
N ALA A 142 3.01 -7.94 7.11
CA ALA A 142 2.33 -8.35 5.88
C ALA A 142 3.02 -9.53 5.20
N LEU A 143 4.37 -9.50 5.11
CA LEU A 143 5.16 -10.60 4.54
C LEU A 143 5.05 -11.89 5.36
N CYS A 144 5.02 -11.80 6.69
CA CYS A 144 4.80 -12.95 7.57
C CYS A 144 3.41 -13.58 7.39
N ALA A 145 2.42 -12.76 7.10
CA ALA A 145 1.01 -13.17 7.03
C ALA A 145 0.54 -13.58 5.63
N CYS A 146 1.27 -13.24 4.55
CA CYS A 146 0.81 -13.49 3.19
C CYS A 146 1.32 -14.82 2.62
N ASP A 147 0.58 -15.33 1.62
CA ASP A 147 0.93 -16.51 0.83
C ASP A 147 1.70 -16.15 -0.44
N GLU A 148 1.58 -14.89 -0.89
CA GLU A 148 2.32 -14.35 -2.03
C GLU A 148 2.47 -12.83 -1.94
N VAL A 149 3.48 -12.30 -2.65
CA VAL A 149 3.74 -10.88 -2.79
C VAL A 149 3.53 -10.45 -4.24
N LEU A 150 2.74 -9.41 -4.45
CA LEU A 150 2.61 -8.74 -5.73
C LEU A 150 3.30 -7.37 -5.65
N VAL A 151 4.24 -7.14 -6.58
CA VAL A 151 5.06 -5.93 -6.62
C VAL A 151 4.66 -5.08 -7.82
N PRO A 152 3.85 -4.02 -7.64
CA PRO A 152 3.53 -3.09 -8.70
C PRO A 152 4.79 -2.34 -9.16
N VAL A 153 5.08 -2.37 -10.46
CA VAL A 153 6.26 -1.71 -11.07
C VAL A 153 5.80 -0.84 -12.22
N GLU A 154 5.92 0.48 -12.05
CA GLU A 154 5.60 1.44 -13.10
C GLU A 154 6.46 1.20 -14.35
N THR A 155 5.89 1.30 -15.57
CA THR A 155 6.61 1.19 -16.84
C THR A 155 7.27 2.51 -17.26
N GLY A 156 7.99 3.18 -16.31
CA GLY A 156 8.70 4.42 -16.52
C GLY A 156 10.22 4.26 -16.62
N TYR A 157 10.93 5.32 -17.01
CA TYR A 157 12.36 5.29 -17.30
C TYR A 157 13.25 4.72 -16.17
N PHE A 158 12.95 5.04 -14.91
CA PHE A 158 13.73 4.53 -13.77
C PHE A 158 13.23 3.20 -13.21
N ALA A 159 12.22 2.61 -13.84
CA ALA A 159 11.50 1.46 -13.30
C ALA A 159 12.38 0.21 -13.15
N LEU A 160 13.16 -0.12 -14.18
CA LEU A 160 13.90 -1.38 -14.19
C LEU A 160 14.95 -1.46 -13.07
N ARG A 161 15.77 -0.41 -12.90
CA ARG A 161 16.77 -0.36 -11.81
C ARG A 161 16.11 -0.28 -10.42
N GLY A 162 15.00 0.45 -10.33
CA GLY A 162 14.21 0.52 -9.09
C GLY A 162 13.62 -0.83 -8.72
N ALA A 163 13.02 -1.53 -9.68
CA ALA A 163 12.46 -2.86 -9.50
C ALA A 163 13.51 -3.89 -9.07
N GLU A 164 14.69 -3.88 -9.68
CA GLU A 164 15.79 -4.79 -9.32
C GLU A 164 16.19 -4.64 -7.85
N ARG A 165 16.45 -3.40 -7.41
CA ARG A 165 16.84 -3.13 -6.01
C ARG A 165 15.75 -3.54 -5.04
N GLN A 166 14.51 -3.25 -5.40
CA GLN A 166 13.36 -3.56 -4.57
C GLN A 166 13.11 -5.05 -4.45
N LEU A 167 13.14 -5.78 -5.56
CA LEU A 167 12.98 -7.23 -5.55
C LEU A 167 14.12 -7.92 -4.80
N ALA A 168 15.35 -7.40 -4.90
CA ALA A 168 16.46 -7.87 -4.08
C ALA A 168 16.21 -7.63 -2.57
N THR A 169 15.67 -6.47 -2.21
CA THR A 169 15.32 -6.17 -0.81
C THR A 169 14.20 -7.06 -0.30
N ILE A 170 13.12 -7.22 -1.10
CA ILE A 170 12.02 -8.13 -0.75
C ILE A 170 12.52 -9.57 -0.67
N GLY A 171 13.37 -10.00 -1.61
CA GLY A 171 13.99 -11.33 -1.61
C GLY A 171 14.77 -11.60 -0.32
N ALA A 172 15.60 -10.66 0.11
CA ALA A 172 16.36 -10.77 1.37
C ALA A 172 15.44 -10.86 2.62
N LEU A 173 14.29 -10.15 2.60
CA LEU A 173 13.29 -10.27 3.67
C LEU A 173 12.60 -11.64 3.63
N VAL A 174 12.25 -12.13 2.45
CA VAL A 174 11.62 -13.44 2.26
C VAL A 174 12.56 -14.56 2.71
N GLU A 175 13.84 -14.49 2.38
CA GLU A 175 14.85 -15.46 2.86
C GLU A 175 14.85 -15.56 4.40
N ARG A 176 14.67 -14.42 5.09
CA ARG A 176 14.61 -14.40 6.56
C ARG A 176 13.34 -15.01 7.15
N LEU A 177 12.27 -15.14 6.35
CA LEU A 177 11.06 -15.83 6.81
C LEU A 177 11.26 -17.35 6.95
N GLY A 178 12.33 -17.90 6.37
CA GLY A 178 12.62 -19.34 6.41
C GLY A 178 11.58 -20.22 5.71
N ARG A 179 10.72 -19.60 4.88
CA ARG A 179 9.70 -20.30 4.06
C ARG A 179 9.67 -19.74 2.65
N PRO A 180 9.32 -20.56 1.66
CA PRO A 180 9.11 -20.07 0.30
C PRO A 180 7.92 -19.09 0.29
N LEU A 181 8.12 -17.93 -0.36
CA LEU A 181 7.08 -16.94 -0.57
C LEU A 181 7.20 -16.45 -2.02
N PRO A 182 6.23 -16.78 -2.89
CA PRO A 182 6.23 -16.32 -4.27
C PRO A 182 6.21 -14.79 -4.34
N VAL A 183 7.11 -14.21 -5.11
CA VAL A 183 7.17 -12.77 -5.38
C VAL A 183 6.93 -12.56 -6.87
N ARG A 184 5.88 -11.80 -7.20
CA ARG A 184 5.44 -11.56 -8.58
C ARG A 184 5.47 -10.08 -8.91
N VAL A 185 5.79 -9.78 -10.15
CA VAL A 185 5.87 -8.42 -10.67
C VAL A 185 4.60 -8.09 -11.44
N LEU A 186 3.97 -6.97 -11.09
CA LEU A 186 2.85 -6.40 -11.83
C LEU A 186 3.30 -5.10 -12.51
N PRO A 187 3.46 -5.07 -13.84
CA PRO A 187 3.67 -3.81 -14.53
C PRO A 187 2.44 -2.91 -14.36
N THR A 188 2.65 -1.66 -13.97
CA THR A 188 1.58 -0.67 -13.72
C THR A 188 1.84 0.62 -14.45
N LEU A 189 0.81 1.48 -14.50
CA LEU A 189 0.88 2.82 -15.14
C LEU A 189 1.40 2.74 -16.58
N HIS A 190 1.05 1.64 -17.26
CA HIS A 190 1.46 1.43 -18.64
C HIS A 190 0.71 2.36 -19.58
N ARG A 191 1.44 2.97 -20.51
CA ARG A 191 0.89 3.90 -21.50
C ARG A 191 1.03 3.32 -22.89
N ASP A 192 -0.08 2.84 -23.47
CA ASP A 192 -0.10 2.22 -24.79
C ASP A 192 0.43 3.14 -25.91
N ALA A 193 0.24 4.45 -25.78
CA ALA A 193 0.74 5.43 -26.75
C ALA A 193 2.25 5.73 -26.61
N SER A 194 2.95 5.19 -25.61
CA SER A 194 4.35 5.49 -25.33
C SER A 194 5.28 4.37 -25.73
N GLN A 195 6.13 4.59 -26.74
CA GLN A 195 7.17 3.64 -27.15
C GLN A 195 8.08 3.29 -25.97
N LEU A 196 8.48 4.29 -25.15
CA LEU A 196 9.28 4.06 -23.96
C LEU A 196 8.59 3.10 -22.98
N SER A 197 7.28 3.23 -22.81
CA SER A 197 6.50 2.33 -21.93
C SER A 197 6.55 0.89 -22.42
N HIS A 198 6.44 0.67 -23.74
CA HIS A 198 6.57 -0.65 -24.37
C HIS A 198 7.97 -1.23 -24.22
N ASP A 199 9.01 -0.42 -24.46
CA ASP A 199 10.41 -0.85 -24.33
C ASP A 199 10.73 -1.29 -22.90
N ILE A 200 10.25 -0.52 -21.90
CA ILE A 200 10.41 -0.84 -20.48
C ILE A 200 9.61 -2.08 -20.11
N LEU A 201 8.36 -2.20 -20.55
CA LEU A 201 7.54 -3.41 -20.32
C LEU A 201 8.25 -4.65 -20.87
N GLY A 202 8.79 -4.58 -22.11
CA GLY A 202 9.57 -5.65 -22.71
C GLY A 202 10.84 -5.98 -21.91
N ALA A 203 11.52 -4.99 -21.37
CA ALA A 203 12.71 -5.19 -20.52
C ALA A 203 12.36 -5.88 -19.18
N ILE A 204 11.27 -5.45 -18.53
CA ILE A 204 10.72 -6.08 -17.31
C ILE A 204 10.34 -7.53 -17.63
N GLY A 205 9.62 -7.76 -18.74
CA GLY A 205 9.19 -9.08 -19.18
C GLY A 205 10.36 -10.05 -19.39
N ARG A 206 11.43 -9.62 -20.07
CA ARG A 206 12.64 -10.43 -20.24
C ARG A 206 13.34 -10.77 -18.93
N LYS A 207 13.36 -9.80 -18.01
CA LYS A 207 14.08 -9.97 -16.72
C LYS A 207 13.35 -10.85 -15.73
N PHE A 208 12.04 -10.74 -15.67
CA PHE A 208 11.19 -11.40 -14.67
C PHE A 208 10.23 -12.43 -15.28
N ALA A 209 10.56 -12.97 -16.43
CA ALA A 209 9.69 -13.81 -17.28
C ALA A 209 8.88 -14.87 -16.53
N ALA A 210 9.45 -15.51 -15.50
CA ALA A 210 8.77 -16.54 -14.72
C ALA A 210 7.77 -15.99 -13.68
N ASN A 211 7.89 -14.70 -13.35
CA ASN A 211 7.20 -14.10 -12.19
C ASN A 211 6.50 -12.79 -12.53
N ILE A 212 6.17 -12.54 -13.79
CA ILE A 212 5.51 -11.31 -14.24
C ILE A 212 4.06 -11.57 -14.61
N ALA A 213 3.16 -10.63 -14.27
CA ALA A 213 1.80 -10.65 -14.76
C ALA A 213 1.76 -10.59 -16.30
N PRO A 214 0.90 -11.38 -16.97
CA PRO A 214 0.86 -11.50 -18.41
C PRO A 214 0.43 -10.20 -19.13
N ALA A 215 -0.31 -9.34 -18.42
CA ALA A 215 -0.72 -8.04 -18.91
C ALA A 215 -0.45 -6.96 -17.87
N PRO A 216 -0.10 -5.73 -18.27
CA PRO A 216 0.07 -4.61 -17.36
C PRO A 216 -1.30 -4.03 -16.95
N VAL A 217 -1.32 -3.37 -15.79
CA VAL A 217 -2.39 -2.40 -15.48
C VAL A 217 -2.02 -1.07 -16.12
N ARG A 218 -2.87 -0.59 -17.01
CA ARG A 218 -2.64 0.63 -17.78
C ARG A 218 -2.89 1.90 -16.95
N ASP A 219 -2.34 3.03 -17.42
CA ASP A 219 -2.56 4.36 -16.83
C ASP A 219 -3.90 4.91 -17.30
N HIS A 220 -4.97 4.62 -16.56
CA HIS A 220 -6.33 5.08 -16.85
C HIS A 220 -6.73 6.22 -15.93
N GLU A 221 -7.22 7.33 -16.51
CA GLU A 221 -7.77 8.46 -15.74
C GLU A 221 -8.95 8.03 -14.87
N VAL A 222 -9.80 7.15 -15.38
CA VAL A 222 -10.98 6.63 -14.66
C VAL A 222 -10.64 5.99 -13.30
N LEU A 223 -9.42 5.52 -13.08
CA LEU A 223 -9.00 5.01 -11.77
C LEU A 223 -8.85 6.14 -10.74
N ARG A 224 -8.39 7.33 -11.17
CA ARG A 224 -8.30 8.52 -10.33
C ARG A 224 -9.68 9.11 -10.05
N GLU A 225 -10.53 9.12 -11.08
CA GLU A 225 -11.93 9.53 -10.95
C GLU A 225 -12.66 8.63 -9.94
N ALA A 226 -12.62 7.32 -10.12
CA ALA A 226 -13.24 6.35 -9.21
C ALA A 226 -12.81 6.59 -7.75
N ALA A 227 -11.50 6.71 -7.50
CA ALA A 227 -10.99 7.00 -6.16
C ALA A 227 -11.48 8.34 -5.61
N SER A 228 -11.63 9.38 -6.45
CA SER A 228 -12.15 10.69 -6.02
C SER A 228 -13.64 10.63 -5.64
N PHE A 229 -14.38 9.67 -6.18
CA PHE A 229 -15.77 9.39 -5.81
C PHE A 229 -15.89 8.33 -4.69
N GLY A 230 -14.77 7.87 -4.12
CA GLY A 230 -14.79 6.87 -3.06
C GLY A 230 -15.24 5.49 -3.53
N GLN A 231 -14.92 5.10 -4.75
CA GLN A 231 -15.36 3.84 -5.35
C GLN A 231 -14.21 3.08 -6.02
N SER A 232 -14.32 1.76 -6.09
CA SER A 232 -13.48 0.97 -6.99
C SER A 232 -13.90 1.18 -8.44
N VAL A 233 -13.00 0.95 -9.39
CA VAL A 233 -13.32 1.02 -10.81
C VAL A 233 -14.38 -0.02 -11.22
N VAL A 234 -14.45 -1.14 -10.51
CA VAL A 234 -15.47 -2.17 -10.70
C VAL A 234 -16.89 -1.60 -10.50
N SER A 235 -17.06 -0.77 -9.47
CA SER A 235 -18.34 -0.13 -9.17
C SER A 235 -18.56 1.15 -9.96
N PHE A 236 -17.51 1.96 -10.15
CA PHE A 236 -17.61 3.28 -10.78
C PHE A 236 -17.77 3.22 -12.29
N ALA A 237 -17.01 2.35 -12.96
CA ALA A 237 -16.98 2.27 -14.42
C ALA A 237 -16.96 0.80 -14.91
N PRO A 238 -18.04 0.04 -14.65
CA PRO A 238 -18.13 -1.36 -15.08
C PRO A 238 -18.00 -1.48 -16.59
N GLY A 239 -17.23 -2.48 -17.06
CA GLY A 239 -16.96 -2.70 -18.48
C GLY A 239 -15.91 -1.78 -19.10
N SER A 240 -15.36 -0.81 -18.37
CA SER A 240 -14.26 0.03 -18.84
C SER A 240 -12.97 -0.78 -19.04
N ALA A 241 -12.04 -0.25 -19.83
CA ALA A 241 -10.73 -0.88 -20.03
C ALA A 241 -9.96 -1.06 -18.71
N ALA A 242 -10.10 -0.12 -17.76
CA ALA A 242 -9.50 -0.25 -16.44
C ALA A 242 -10.13 -1.41 -15.62
N HIS A 243 -11.46 -1.56 -15.69
CA HIS A 243 -12.14 -2.70 -15.07
C HIS A 243 -11.65 -4.03 -15.66
N GLN A 244 -11.53 -4.11 -16.99
CA GLN A 244 -11.02 -5.31 -17.66
C GLN A 244 -9.58 -5.66 -17.25
N ASP A 245 -8.69 -4.66 -17.07
CA ASP A 245 -7.34 -4.88 -16.59
C ASP A 245 -7.33 -5.56 -15.21
N PHE A 246 -8.19 -5.11 -14.29
CA PHE A 246 -8.29 -5.70 -12.96
C PHE A 246 -8.99 -7.06 -12.93
N GLN A 247 -9.99 -7.29 -13.80
CA GLN A 247 -10.57 -8.62 -13.99
C GLN A 247 -9.52 -9.62 -14.50
N ALA A 248 -8.72 -9.25 -15.51
CA ALA A 248 -7.65 -10.07 -16.03
C ALA A 248 -6.57 -10.35 -14.97
N LEU A 249 -6.22 -9.32 -14.15
CA LEU A 249 -5.28 -9.48 -13.04
C LEU A 249 -5.83 -10.46 -11.99
N ALA A 250 -7.10 -10.32 -11.59
CA ALA A 250 -7.72 -11.22 -10.62
C ALA A 250 -7.76 -12.67 -11.11
N GLN A 251 -8.13 -12.88 -12.38
CA GLN A 251 -8.11 -14.21 -13.02
C GLN A 251 -6.72 -14.82 -13.04
N TRP A 252 -5.69 -14.02 -13.40
CA TRP A 252 -4.31 -14.50 -13.40
C TRP A 252 -3.84 -14.89 -12.00
N VAL A 253 -4.08 -14.05 -11.00
CA VAL A 253 -3.71 -14.35 -9.60
C VAL A 253 -4.42 -15.61 -9.13
N ALA A 254 -5.72 -15.76 -9.40
CA ALA A 254 -6.48 -16.97 -9.06
C ALA A 254 -5.94 -18.23 -9.76
N SER A 255 -5.54 -18.13 -11.04
CA SER A 255 -5.00 -19.27 -11.80
C SER A 255 -3.65 -19.77 -11.29
N THR A 256 -2.95 -18.96 -10.52
CA THR A 256 -1.64 -19.27 -9.95
C THR A 256 -1.74 -19.73 -8.48
N ASP A 257 -2.96 -19.95 -7.99
CA ASP A 257 -3.20 -20.51 -6.68
C ASP A 257 -2.65 -21.96 -6.63
N ALA A 258 -1.39 -22.10 -6.17
CA ALA A 258 -0.90 -23.43 -5.81
C ALA A 258 -1.77 -23.96 -4.65
N PRO A 259 -2.10 -25.26 -4.62
CA PRO A 259 -2.75 -25.84 -3.45
C PRO A 259 -1.89 -25.52 -2.24
N VAL A 260 -2.49 -24.91 -1.21
CA VAL A 260 -1.83 -24.68 0.08
C VAL A 260 -1.51 -26.04 0.63
N SER A 261 -0.27 -26.51 0.40
CA SER A 261 0.24 -27.72 1.05
C SER A 261 0.29 -27.42 2.55
N GLY A 262 -0.52 -28.16 3.31
CA GLY A 262 -0.80 -27.88 4.71
C GLY A 262 0.45 -27.66 5.54
N ASP A 263 0.27 -26.80 6.53
CA ASP A 263 1.10 -26.63 7.72
C ASP A 263 2.56 -26.16 7.51
N SER A 264 2.75 -25.08 6.79
CA SER A 264 4.03 -24.35 6.81
C SER A 264 3.98 -23.15 7.76
N ARG A 265 3.75 -23.40 9.06
CA ARG A 265 4.01 -22.42 10.11
C ARG A 265 5.51 -22.11 10.09
N ALA A 266 5.86 -20.86 9.80
CA ALA A 266 7.24 -20.41 9.93
C ALA A 266 7.75 -20.72 11.35
N PRO A 267 8.97 -21.24 11.50
CA PRO A 267 9.56 -21.51 12.82
C PRO A 267 9.63 -20.20 13.61
N ASP A 268 9.49 -20.30 14.91
CA ASP A 268 9.54 -19.19 15.88
C ASP A 268 10.98 -18.70 15.99
N HIS A 269 11.43 -17.93 15.02
CA HIS A 269 12.71 -17.26 15.06
C HIS A 269 12.48 -15.83 15.52
N GLY A 270 12.88 -15.52 16.74
CA GLY A 270 13.06 -14.16 17.22
C GLY A 270 14.15 -13.44 16.40
N ALA A 271 13.86 -13.22 15.12
CA ALA A 271 14.78 -12.54 14.22
C ALA A 271 14.71 -11.05 14.48
N ASP A 272 15.73 -10.50 15.10
CA ASP A 272 15.92 -9.06 15.16
C ASP A 272 16.02 -8.51 13.74
N LEU A 273 15.14 -7.53 13.43
CA LEU A 273 15.33 -6.72 12.24
C LEU A 273 16.69 -6.06 12.34
N PRO A 274 17.53 -6.05 11.28
CA PRO A 274 18.83 -5.40 11.36
C PRO A 274 18.61 -3.93 11.73
N ALA A 275 19.44 -3.42 12.64
CA ALA A 275 19.43 -2.02 13.12
C ALA A 275 19.52 -0.97 11.97
N VAL A 276 19.83 -1.43 10.76
CA VAL A 276 19.94 -0.62 9.53
C VAL A 276 18.60 -0.03 9.06
N TYR A 277 17.45 -0.55 9.53
CA TYR A 277 16.13 -0.10 9.04
C TYR A 277 15.34 0.75 10.03
N VAL A 278 15.88 1.00 11.21
CA VAL A 278 15.35 2.05 12.07
C VAL A 278 15.97 3.36 11.56
N ALA A 279 15.28 4.04 10.65
CA ALA A 279 15.67 5.41 10.32
C ALA A 279 15.53 6.24 11.60
N GLU A 280 16.66 6.52 12.25
CA GLU A 280 16.70 7.52 13.30
C GLU A 280 16.29 8.86 12.69
N VAL A 281 15.05 9.25 12.95
CA VAL A 281 14.59 10.62 12.71
C VAL A 281 15.28 11.48 13.78
N GLY A 282 16.50 11.91 13.52
CA GLY A 282 17.20 12.77 14.48
C GLY A 282 18.73 12.79 14.41
N GLY A 283 19.32 12.80 13.22
CA GLY A 283 20.76 13.03 13.07
C GLY A 283 21.11 13.72 11.76
N ASP A 284 22.07 14.67 11.78
CA ASP A 284 22.42 15.52 10.64
C ASP A 284 23.33 14.87 9.57
N SER A 285 23.66 13.58 9.68
CA SER A 285 24.48 12.85 8.70
C SER A 285 24.23 11.35 8.71
N PHE A 286 24.39 10.72 7.55
CA PHE A 286 24.37 9.26 7.38
C PHE A 286 25.79 8.74 7.11
N THR A 287 26.22 7.74 7.84
CA THR A 287 27.45 6.99 7.53
C THR A 287 27.07 5.61 6.98
N SER A 288 27.50 5.29 5.76
CA SER A 288 27.28 3.97 5.17
C SER A 288 28.12 2.91 5.89
N ALA A 289 27.73 1.63 5.75
CA ALA A 289 28.52 0.50 6.27
C ALA A 289 29.96 0.43 5.73
N GLU A 290 30.27 1.20 4.67
CA GLU A 290 31.58 1.34 4.05
C GLU A 290 32.32 2.62 4.49
N GLY A 291 31.83 3.33 5.51
CA GLY A 291 32.50 4.49 6.11
C GLY A 291 32.37 5.82 5.35
N HIS A 292 31.48 5.92 4.36
CA HIS A 292 31.25 7.15 3.62
C HIS A 292 30.16 7.98 4.27
N THR A 293 30.50 9.18 4.75
CA THR A 293 29.55 10.14 5.32
C THR A 293 28.98 11.03 4.22
N VAL A 294 27.66 10.94 3.99
CA VAL A 294 26.94 11.79 3.04
C VAL A 294 26.16 12.84 3.81
N PRO A 295 26.38 14.17 3.56
CA PRO A 295 25.61 15.19 4.25
C PRO A 295 24.15 15.15 3.83
N ARG A 296 23.24 15.28 4.79
CA ARG A 296 21.82 15.36 4.57
C ARG A 296 21.49 16.58 3.71
N LEU A 297 20.90 16.39 2.55
CA LEU A 297 20.23 17.46 1.82
C LEU A 297 19.09 17.99 2.70
N ALA A 298 19.16 19.28 3.00
CA ALA A 298 18.38 20.06 3.94
C ALA A 298 16.95 19.55 4.25
N GLY A 299 16.66 19.37 5.55
CA GLY A 299 15.40 18.94 6.11
C GLY A 299 14.22 19.91 5.90
N PRO A 300 13.06 19.64 6.50
CA PRO A 300 11.77 20.30 6.23
C PRO A 300 11.72 21.80 6.43
N GLY A 301 12.74 22.42 7.01
CA GLY A 301 12.87 23.89 7.15
C GLY A 301 12.88 24.63 5.83
N ARG A 302 13.48 24.05 4.77
CA ARG A 302 13.57 24.73 3.45
C ARG A 302 12.25 24.76 2.70
N ALA A 303 11.40 23.74 2.87
CA ALA A 303 10.07 23.72 2.28
C ALA A 303 9.15 24.74 2.99
N ALA A 304 9.26 24.86 4.31
CA ALA A 304 8.54 25.87 5.08
C ALA A 304 9.01 27.29 4.75
N GLU A 305 10.31 27.49 4.58
CA GLU A 305 10.89 28.79 4.19
C GLU A 305 10.52 29.18 2.75
N LEU A 306 10.47 28.21 1.81
CA LEU A 306 9.96 28.45 0.45
C LEU A 306 8.47 28.80 0.46
N ALA A 307 7.67 28.11 1.24
CA ALA A 307 6.24 28.38 1.39
C ALA A 307 5.98 29.74 2.03
N GLN A 308 6.83 30.16 2.97
CA GLN A 308 6.76 31.48 3.58
C GLN A 308 7.19 32.59 2.60
N ARG A 309 8.21 32.38 1.78
CA ARG A 309 8.63 33.31 0.70
C ARG A 309 7.55 33.43 -0.38
N MET A 310 6.86 32.33 -0.73
CA MET A 310 5.76 32.38 -1.70
C MET A 310 4.53 33.14 -1.17
N ARG A 311 4.30 33.15 0.14
CA ARG A 311 3.21 33.95 0.77
C ARG A 311 3.51 35.43 0.82
N ILE A 312 4.77 35.84 0.89
CA ILE A 312 5.19 37.24 0.95
C ILE A 312 5.20 37.89 -0.43
N SER A 313 5.30 37.13 -1.53
CA SER A 313 5.28 37.66 -2.90
C SER A 313 3.87 37.89 -3.46
N GLY A 314 2.83 37.53 -2.74
CA GLY A 314 1.42 37.78 -3.09
C GLY A 314 0.83 38.96 -2.34
N ALA A 315 1.35 40.18 -2.55
CA ALA A 315 0.71 41.38 -2.05
C ALA A 315 -0.57 41.66 -2.85
N PRO A 316 -1.69 42.01 -2.21
CA PRO A 316 -2.94 42.31 -2.91
C PRO A 316 -2.81 43.68 -3.61
N ALA A 317 -3.23 43.73 -4.85
CA ALA A 317 -3.39 44.94 -5.59
C ALA A 317 -4.37 45.86 -4.86
N SER A 318 -3.90 47.10 -4.61
CA SER A 318 -4.60 48.19 -3.98
C SER A 318 -5.95 48.47 -4.62
N GLY A 319 -6.99 48.49 -3.78
CA GLY A 319 -8.31 49.00 -4.13
C GLY A 319 -8.28 50.44 -4.59
N ARG A 320 -9.00 50.74 -5.65
CA ARG A 320 -9.43 52.09 -5.97
C ARG A 320 -10.75 52.37 -5.28
N GLU A 321 -10.69 53.25 -4.32
CA GLU A 321 -11.87 54.00 -3.87
C GLU A 321 -12.42 54.82 -5.05
N THR A 322 -13.66 54.68 -5.36
CA THR A 322 -14.43 55.66 -6.10
C THR A 322 -15.58 56.10 -5.22
N GLY A 323 -15.51 57.41 -4.96
CA GLY A 323 -16.37 58.14 -4.03
C GLY A 323 -17.85 58.17 -4.38
N ALA A 324 -18.57 58.40 -3.36
CA ALA A 324 -19.97 58.77 -3.36
C ALA A 324 -20.22 60.09 -4.09
N ALA A 325 -21.31 60.16 -4.85
CA ALA A 325 -22.00 61.39 -5.16
C ALA A 325 -23.51 61.16 -4.99
N GLU A 326 -24.06 61.84 -4.00
CA GLU A 326 -25.46 62.10 -3.88
C GLU A 326 -26.02 62.85 -5.11
N ALA A 327 -27.21 62.56 -5.51
CA ALA A 327 -28.20 63.60 -5.92
C ALA A 327 -29.58 62.99 -6.12
N SER A 328 -30.49 63.54 -5.33
CA SER A 328 -31.92 63.67 -5.46
C SER A 328 -32.51 63.60 -6.87
N ALA A 329 -33.55 62.88 -7.07
CA ALA A 329 -34.87 63.28 -7.47
C ALA A 329 -35.78 62.03 -7.59
#